data_c4c17a2e318962e0eba16df649f659de
#
_entry.id   c4c17a2e318962e0eba16df649f659de
#
_cell.length_a   1.000
_cell.length_b   1.000
_cell.length_c   1.000
_cell.angle_alpha   90.00
_cell.angle_beta   90.00
_cell.angle_gamma   90.00
#
_symmetry.space_group_name_H-M   'P 1'
#
loop_
_entity.id
_entity.type
_entity.pdbx_description
1 polymer ?
#
loop_
_entity_poly.entity_id
_entity_poly.type
_entity_poly.pdbx_seq_one_letter_code
_entity_poly.pdbx_strand_id
1 'polypeptide(L)'
;MKIAIMGYVGSGKSVLARNLSKKLGIPKLELDDIAFDLNWKAVDRKRILPDIQKLMEQDSWIIDGNYDDLLQMQRLEMADRIIFVMLPRVQCLFRALRRTKERKAAGYHNDINPWFLRFLLFGCRNKERRNRYQCIMRQYPEKIVVLRSQSAINDFLESFSA
;
A
#
# COMPACT_ATOMS: atom_id res chain seq x y z
N MET A 1 7.15 9.59 -13.90
CA MET A 1 7.63 8.81 -12.72
C MET A 1 6.59 7.80 -12.31
N LYS A 2 6.96 6.53 -12.20
CA LYS A 2 6.08 5.40 -11.86
C LYS A 2 6.46 4.84 -10.49
N ILE A 3 5.53 4.79 -9.53
CA ILE A 3 5.79 4.42 -8.14
C ILE A 3 4.86 3.26 -7.73
N ALA A 4 5.44 2.14 -7.33
CA ALA A 4 4.71 1.05 -6.68
C ALA A 4 4.92 1.12 -5.16
N ILE A 5 3.82 1.08 -4.37
CA ILE A 5 3.89 1.13 -2.92
C ILE A 5 3.41 -0.19 -2.34
N MET A 6 4.23 -0.80 -1.53
CA MET A 6 3.98 -2.06 -0.83
C MET A 6 4.23 -1.93 0.67
N GLY A 7 3.85 -2.92 1.44
CA GLY A 7 4.17 -2.96 2.87
C GLY A 7 3.06 -3.54 3.72
N TYR A 8 3.24 -3.48 5.03
CA TYR A 8 2.34 -4.12 5.98
C TYR A 8 1.00 -3.40 6.12
N VAL A 9 -0.03 -4.12 6.53
CA VAL A 9 -1.34 -3.54 6.85
C VAL A 9 -1.19 -2.55 8.01
N GLY A 10 -1.86 -1.40 7.92
CA GLY A 10 -1.76 -0.33 8.92
C GLY A 10 -0.46 0.48 8.90
N SER A 11 0.47 0.23 7.97
CA SER A 11 1.74 0.96 7.90
C SER A 11 1.61 2.39 7.32
N GLY A 12 0.47 2.73 6.70
CA GLY A 12 0.22 4.06 6.14
C GLY A 12 0.58 4.21 4.65
N LYS A 13 0.64 3.11 3.90
CA LYS A 13 0.87 3.12 2.45
C LYS A 13 -0.04 4.07 1.69
N SER A 14 -1.35 3.96 1.93
CA SER A 14 -2.35 4.79 1.23
C SER A 14 -2.25 6.27 1.61
N VAL A 15 -1.83 6.58 2.85
CA VAL A 15 -1.51 7.97 3.23
C VAL A 15 -0.30 8.48 2.47
N LEU A 16 0.76 7.66 2.37
CA LEU A 16 1.95 7.99 1.59
C LEU A 16 1.60 8.19 0.11
N ALA A 17 0.80 7.27 -0.48
CA ALA A 17 0.34 7.37 -1.87
C ALA A 17 -0.40 8.68 -2.14
N ARG A 18 -1.33 9.06 -1.26
CA ARG A 18 -2.08 10.34 -1.36
C ARG A 18 -1.18 11.55 -1.28
N ASN A 19 -0.25 11.56 -0.32
CA ASN A 19 0.68 12.68 -0.14
C ASN A 19 1.62 12.84 -1.34
N LEU A 20 2.16 11.74 -1.85
CA LEU A 20 3.00 11.76 -3.06
C LEU A 20 2.20 12.21 -4.29
N SER A 21 1.00 11.67 -4.49
CA SER A 21 0.12 12.07 -5.58
C SER A 21 -0.17 13.57 -5.58
N LYS A 22 -0.53 14.11 -4.40
CA LYS A 22 -0.78 15.54 -4.24
C LYS A 22 0.47 16.38 -4.51
N LYS A 23 1.62 15.94 -4.02
CA LYS A 23 2.89 16.68 -4.12
C LYS A 23 3.46 16.68 -5.53
N LEU A 24 3.35 15.57 -6.23
CA LEU A 24 3.93 15.37 -7.55
C LEU A 24 2.95 15.65 -8.70
N GLY A 25 1.65 15.85 -8.41
CA GLY A 25 0.63 15.98 -9.44
C GLY A 25 0.40 14.68 -10.25
N ILE A 26 0.71 13.51 -9.70
CA ILE A 26 0.68 12.22 -10.38
C ILE A 26 -0.60 11.45 -9.99
N PRO A 27 -1.32 10.82 -10.95
CA PRO A 27 -2.50 10.02 -10.65
C PRO A 27 -2.14 8.84 -9.75
N LYS A 28 -3.02 8.51 -8.79
CA LYS A 28 -2.85 7.39 -7.89
C LYS A 28 -4.00 6.39 -7.99
N LEU A 29 -3.70 5.14 -7.68
CA LEU A 29 -4.68 4.07 -7.49
C LEU A 29 -4.38 3.30 -6.21
N GLU A 30 -5.34 3.26 -5.31
CA GLU A 30 -5.31 2.42 -4.11
C GLU A 30 -6.04 1.12 -4.47
N LEU A 31 -5.32 0.00 -4.56
CA LEU A 31 -5.91 -1.27 -4.99
C LEU A 31 -6.97 -1.80 -4.03
N ASP A 32 -6.90 -1.44 -2.74
CA ASP A 32 -7.94 -1.80 -1.76
C ASP A 32 -9.29 -1.18 -2.14
N ASP A 33 -9.32 0.02 -2.74
CA ASP A 33 -10.55 0.72 -3.10
C ASP A 33 -11.29 0.06 -4.28
N ILE A 34 -10.58 -0.64 -5.16
CA ILE A 34 -11.16 -1.32 -6.34
C ILE A 34 -11.26 -2.84 -6.16
N ALA A 35 -10.47 -3.41 -5.26
CA ALA A 35 -10.43 -4.86 -5.03
C ALA A 35 -11.65 -5.37 -4.24
N PHE A 36 -12.34 -4.49 -3.51
CA PHE A 36 -13.50 -4.80 -2.70
C PHE A 36 -14.63 -3.81 -2.95
N ASP A 37 -15.87 -4.30 -2.88
CA ASP A 37 -17.07 -3.46 -2.91
C ASP A 37 -17.33 -2.80 -1.54
N LEU A 38 -18.39 -2.01 -1.45
CA LEU A 38 -18.81 -1.33 -0.21
C LEU A 38 -19.12 -2.28 0.95
N ASN A 39 -19.40 -3.56 0.66
CA ASN A 39 -19.67 -4.62 1.64
C ASN A 39 -18.43 -5.49 1.93
N TRP A 40 -17.24 -5.05 1.50
CA TRP A 40 -16.00 -5.81 1.63
C TRP A 40 -16.00 -7.18 0.94
N LYS A 41 -16.82 -7.36 -0.09
CA LYS A 41 -16.76 -8.52 -0.96
C LYS A 41 -15.77 -8.27 -2.08
N ALA A 42 -14.96 -9.29 -2.38
CA ALA A 42 -13.98 -9.21 -3.46
C ALA A 42 -14.67 -8.98 -4.81
N VAL A 43 -14.25 -7.96 -5.53
CA VAL A 43 -14.69 -7.68 -6.89
C VAL A 43 -14.01 -8.63 -7.85
N ASP A 44 -14.71 -9.05 -8.92
CA ASP A 44 -14.14 -9.87 -9.98
C ASP A 44 -12.93 -9.18 -10.60
N ARG A 45 -11.78 -9.85 -10.58
CA ARG A 45 -10.51 -9.32 -11.11
C ARG A 45 -10.60 -8.92 -12.58
N LYS A 46 -11.40 -9.64 -13.39
CA LYS A 46 -11.62 -9.31 -14.79
C LYS A 46 -12.19 -7.91 -15.01
N ARG A 47 -12.94 -7.38 -14.02
CA ARG A 47 -13.54 -6.04 -14.11
C ARG A 47 -12.55 -4.92 -13.80
N ILE A 48 -11.59 -5.19 -12.92
CA ILE A 48 -10.66 -4.15 -12.44
C ILE A 48 -9.30 -4.16 -13.14
N LEU A 49 -8.92 -5.28 -13.76
CA LEU A 49 -7.66 -5.37 -14.50
C LEU A 49 -7.52 -4.31 -15.60
N PRO A 50 -8.55 -4.01 -16.42
CA PRO A 50 -8.45 -2.98 -17.45
C PRO A 50 -8.13 -1.58 -16.89
N ASP A 51 -8.70 -1.22 -15.73
CA ASP A 51 -8.46 0.08 -15.10
C ASP A 51 -7.01 0.21 -14.62
N ILE A 52 -6.46 -0.89 -14.06
CA ILE A 52 -5.05 -0.93 -13.65
C ILE A 52 -4.15 -0.81 -14.89
N GLN A 53 -4.43 -1.55 -15.97
CA GLN A 53 -3.66 -1.50 -17.21
C GLN A 53 -3.67 -0.10 -17.81
N LYS A 54 -4.86 0.51 -17.94
CA LYS A 54 -5.02 1.88 -18.44
C LYS A 54 -4.21 2.91 -17.65
N LEU A 55 -4.15 2.77 -16.32
CA LEU A 55 -3.30 3.63 -15.51
C LEU A 55 -1.83 3.36 -15.75
N MET A 56 -1.42 2.10 -15.86
CA MET A 56 -0.02 1.70 -16.08
C MET A 56 0.54 2.15 -17.43
N GLU A 57 -0.32 2.36 -18.44
CA GLU A 57 0.05 2.91 -19.76
C GLU A 57 0.43 4.40 -19.70
N GLN A 58 0.05 5.12 -18.63
CA GLN A 58 0.40 6.52 -18.47
C GLN A 58 1.91 6.69 -18.16
N ASP A 59 2.44 7.86 -18.48
CA ASP A 59 3.85 8.21 -18.23
C ASP A 59 4.19 8.25 -16.73
N SER A 60 3.19 8.52 -15.90
CA SER A 60 3.36 8.65 -14.45
C SER A 60 2.17 8.07 -13.70
N TRP A 61 2.45 7.34 -12.63
CA TRP A 61 1.42 6.80 -11.75
C TRP A 61 1.96 6.41 -10.37
N ILE A 62 1.06 6.31 -9.39
CA ILE A 62 1.31 5.76 -8.07
C ILE A 62 0.29 4.67 -7.82
N ILE A 63 0.74 3.42 -7.62
CA ILE A 63 -0.14 2.28 -7.32
C ILE A 63 0.22 1.71 -5.96
N ASP A 64 -0.75 1.76 -5.02
CA ASP A 64 -0.62 1.19 -3.67
C ASP A 64 -1.37 -0.14 -3.57
N GLY A 65 -0.70 -1.18 -3.12
CA GLY A 65 -1.30 -2.46 -2.77
C GLY A 65 -0.41 -3.67 -2.98
N ASN A 66 -0.69 -4.74 -2.18
CA ASN A 66 0.13 -5.96 -2.12
C ASN A 66 -0.43 -7.13 -2.97
N TYR A 67 -1.39 -6.87 -3.85
CA TYR A 67 -2.10 -7.90 -4.62
C TYR A 67 -1.22 -8.46 -5.72
N ASP A 68 -0.92 -9.76 -5.64
CA ASP A 68 -0.15 -10.50 -6.66
C ASP A 68 -0.96 -10.80 -7.92
N ASP A 69 -2.26 -11.01 -7.74
CA ASP A 69 -3.24 -11.26 -8.80
C ASP A 69 -3.68 -9.99 -9.57
N LEU A 70 -3.19 -8.80 -9.18
CA LEU A 70 -3.47 -7.52 -9.82
C LEU A 70 -2.22 -6.95 -10.51
N LEU A 71 -1.66 -7.67 -11.45
CA LEU A 71 -0.51 -7.27 -12.28
C LEU A 71 0.73 -6.89 -11.46
N GLN A 72 0.96 -7.53 -10.30
CA GLN A 72 2.05 -7.13 -9.39
C GLN A 72 3.41 -7.12 -10.09
N MET A 73 3.75 -8.19 -10.80
CA MET A 73 5.06 -8.27 -11.46
C MET A 73 5.24 -7.16 -12.49
N GLN A 74 4.23 -6.93 -13.33
CA GLN A 74 4.26 -5.86 -14.35
C GLN A 74 4.39 -4.48 -13.69
N ARG A 75 3.65 -4.23 -12.61
CA ARG A 75 3.74 -2.95 -11.86
C ARG A 75 5.15 -2.74 -11.28
N LEU A 76 5.77 -3.77 -10.71
CA LEU A 76 7.10 -3.70 -10.15
C LEU A 76 8.17 -3.50 -11.24
N GLU A 77 8.02 -4.18 -12.37
CA GLU A 77 8.93 -4.06 -13.50
C GLU A 77 8.91 -2.66 -14.12
N MET A 78 7.70 -2.10 -14.31
CA MET A 78 7.50 -0.77 -14.89
C MET A 78 7.79 0.38 -13.92
N ALA A 79 7.82 0.12 -12.60
CA ALA A 79 8.05 1.16 -11.61
C ALA A 79 9.49 1.70 -11.65
N ASP A 80 9.65 3.02 -11.52
CA ASP A 80 10.94 3.68 -11.29
C ASP A 80 11.37 3.53 -9.82
N ARG A 81 10.39 3.47 -8.90
CA ARG A 81 10.59 3.30 -7.46
C ARG A 81 9.60 2.29 -6.88
N ILE A 82 10.11 1.39 -6.06
CA ILE A 82 9.30 0.41 -5.31
C ILE A 82 9.47 0.73 -3.82
N ILE A 83 8.42 1.25 -3.20
CA ILE A 83 8.48 1.74 -1.82
C ILE A 83 7.88 0.68 -0.89
N PHE A 84 8.67 0.20 0.05
CA PHE A 84 8.20 -0.68 1.13
C PHE A 84 7.99 0.11 2.41
N VAL A 85 6.72 0.25 2.85
CA VAL A 85 6.39 0.87 4.14
C VAL A 85 6.29 -0.22 5.20
N MET A 86 7.35 -0.35 6.01
CA MET A 86 7.58 -1.47 6.93
C MET A 86 7.66 -1.02 8.41
N LEU A 87 6.69 -0.24 8.85
CA LEU A 87 6.65 0.27 10.23
C LEU A 87 6.56 -0.86 11.28
N PRO A 88 7.03 -0.63 12.52
CA PRO A 88 6.88 -1.57 13.62
C PRO A 88 5.43 -2.00 13.87
N ARG A 89 5.22 -3.23 14.34
CA ARG A 89 3.87 -3.81 14.58
C ARG A 89 3.00 -2.93 15.46
N VAL A 90 3.57 -2.43 16.54
CA VAL A 90 2.87 -1.58 17.51
C VAL A 90 2.34 -0.30 16.86
N GLN A 91 3.15 0.35 16.03
CA GLN A 91 2.71 1.55 15.30
C GLN A 91 1.59 1.23 14.30
N CYS A 92 1.69 0.10 13.58
CA CYS A 92 0.63 -0.33 12.67
C CYS A 92 -0.68 -0.60 13.42
N LEU A 93 -0.60 -1.24 14.59
CA LEU A 93 -1.75 -1.50 15.46
C LEU A 93 -2.41 -0.20 15.92
N PHE A 94 -1.63 0.73 16.51
CA PHE A 94 -2.18 2.02 16.96
C PHE A 94 -2.84 2.81 15.83
N ARG A 95 -2.26 2.81 14.64
CA ARG A 95 -2.85 3.48 13.47
C ARG A 95 -4.16 2.83 13.04
N ALA A 96 -4.22 1.49 13.04
CA ALA A 96 -5.44 0.76 12.70
C ALA A 96 -6.54 1.05 13.73
N LEU A 97 -6.23 1.03 15.03
CA LEU A 97 -7.16 1.36 16.10
C LEU A 97 -7.68 2.80 15.98
N ARG A 98 -6.79 3.77 15.77
CA ARG A 98 -7.17 5.18 15.58
C ARG A 98 -8.10 5.35 14.39
N ARG A 99 -7.76 4.77 13.23
CA ARG A 99 -8.59 4.82 12.02
C ARG A 99 -9.98 4.22 12.25
N THR A 100 -10.07 3.12 13.00
CA THR A 100 -11.37 2.51 13.32
C THR A 100 -12.20 3.42 14.22
N LYS A 101 -11.58 4.04 15.23
CA LYS A 101 -12.26 5.02 16.10
C LYS A 101 -12.78 6.22 15.29
N GLU A 102 -11.98 6.77 14.40
CA GLU A 102 -12.35 7.87 13.51
C GLU A 102 -13.50 7.48 12.58
N ARG A 103 -13.47 6.29 11.98
CA ARG A 103 -14.54 5.77 11.12
C ARG A 103 -15.83 5.53 11.91
N LYS A 104 -15.74 4.97 13.11
CA LYS A 104 -16.91 4.77 13.98
C LYS A 104 -17.56 6.09 14.37
N ALA A 105 -16.78 7.10 14.67
CA ALA A 105 -17.27 8.46 14.93
C ALA A 105 -17.94 9.11 13.70
N ALA A 106 -17.55 8.69 12.49
CA ALA A 106 -18.15 9.12 11.22
C ALA A 106 -19.34 8.22 10.78
N GLY A 107 -19.85 7.32 11.64
CA GLY A 107 -21.03 6.49 11.39
C GLY A 107 -20.77 5.20 10.61
N TYR A 108 -19.51 4.84 10.38
CA TYR A 108 -19.20 3.56 9.72
C TYR A 108 -19.16 2.41 10.73
N HIS A 109 -19.94 1.35 10.48
CA HIS A 109 -19.91 0.12 11.27
C HIS A 109 -18.70 -0.74 10.85
N ASN A 110 -17.54 -0.48 11.44
CA ASN A 110 -16.35 -1.27 11.20
C ASN A 110 -15.65 -1.54 12.54
N ASP A 111 -16.07 -2.58 13.23
CA ASP A 111 -15.41 -3.00 14.47
C ASP A 111 -14.16 -3.82 14.15
N ILE A 112 -13.06 -3.49 14.82
CA ILE A 112 -11.88 -4.36 14.83
C ILE A 112 -12.26 -5.58 15.65
N ASN A 113 -12.47 -6.70 14.95
CA ASN A 113 -12.68 -7.97 15.61
C ASN A 113 -11.34 -8.59 16.08
N PRO A 114 -11.35 -9.53 17.06
CA PRO A 114 -10.13 -10.17 17.56
C PRO A 114 -9.31 -10.88 16.47
N TRP A 115 -9.98 -11.41 15.44
CA TRP A 115 -9.31 -12.02 14.30
C TRP A 115 -8.44 -11.00 13.52
N PHE A 116 -8.99 -9.81 13.27
CA PHE A 116 -8.26 -8.75 12.55
C PHE A 116 -7.07 -8.24 13.38
N LEU A 117 -7.22 -8.13 14.71
CA LEU A 117 -6.09 -7.81 15.60
C LEU A 117 -4.99 -8.86 15.53
N ARG A 118 -5.35 -10.15 15.59
CA ARG A 118 -4.39 -11.25 15.44
C ARG A 118 -3.72 -11.22 14.06
N PHE A 119 -4.49 -10.95 13.02
CA PHE A 119 -3.96 -10.80 11.67
C PHE A 119 -2.97 -9.64 11.57
N LEU A 120 -3.28 -8.46 12.13
CA LEU A 120 -2.37 -7.31 12.16
C LEU A 120 -1.05 -7.62 12.89
N LEU A 121 -1.13 -8.32 14.02
CA LEU A 121 0.04 -8.60 14.85
C LEU A 121 0.92 -9.71 14.25
N PHE A 122 0.30 -10.74 13.67
CA PHE A 122 1.01 -11.96 13.28
C PHE A 122 0.80 -12.33 11.82
N GLY A 123 -0.44 -12.36 11.33
CA GLY A 123 -0.80 -12.86 10.01
C GLY A 123 -0.24 -12.04 8.86
N CYS A 124 -0.27 -10.71 8.95
CA CYS A 124 0.25 -9.85 7.90
C CYS A 124 1.77 -9.82 7.79
N ARG A 125 2.49 -10.51 8.70
CA ARG A 125 3.96 -10.61 8.74
C ARG A 125 4.45 -12.05 8.84
N ASN A 126 3.69 -12.98 8.28
CA ASN A 126 4.07 -14.40 8.23
C ASN A 126 5.35 -14.60 7.41
N LYS A 127 5.94 -15.81 7.50
CA LYS A 127 7.19 -16.16 6.83
C LYS A 127 7.09 -16.01 5.30
N GLU A 128 5.97 -16.43 4.72
CA GLU A 128 5.71 -16.37 3.28
C GLU A 128 5.77 -14.93 2.77
N ARG A 129 5.04 -14.00 3.41
CA ARG A 129 5.04 -12.58 3.02
C ARG A 129 6.40 -11.92 3.17
N ARG A 130 7.12 -12.26 4.26
CA ARG A 130 8.50 -11.77 4.44
C ARG A 130 9.41 -12.25 3.35
N ASN A 131 9.34 -13.55 2.99
CA ASN A 131 10.14 -14.12 1.92
C ASN A 131 9.80 -13.47 0.57
N ARG A 132 8.51 -13.26 0.26
CA ARG A 132 8.08 -12.55 -0.95
C ARG A 132 8.68 -11.15 -1.02
N TYR A 133 8.62 -10.37 0.05
CA TYR A 133 9.22 -9.03 0.08
C TYR A 133 10.73 -9.08 -0.12
N GLN A 134 11.42 -10.03 0.50
CA GLN A 134 12.86 -10.22 0.30
C GLN A 134 13.19 -10.60 -1.14
N CYS A 135 12.41 -11.47 -1.78
CA CYS A 135 12.58 -11.82 -3.19
C CYS A 135 12.46 -10.58 -4.09
N ILE A 136 11.42 -9.77 -3.89
CA ILE A 136 11.23 -8.52 -4.67
C ILE A 136 12.40 -7.56 -4.44
N MET A 137 12.84 -7.38 -3.19
CA MET A 137 13.97 -6.49 -2.88
C MET A 137 15.28 -6.95 -3.52
N ARG A 138 15.48 -8.26 -3.66
CA ARG A 138 16.67 -8.81 -4.34
C ARG A 138 16.57 -8.70 -5.87
N GLN A 139 15.36 -8.78 -6.41
CA GLN A 139 15.11 -8.72 -7.86
C GLN A 139 15.27 -7.30 -8.41
N TYR A 140 14.94 -6.28 -7.62
CA TYR A 140 14.94 -4.87 -8.06
C TYR A 140 15.74 -3.94 -7.12
N PRO A 141 17.00 -4.26 -6.78
CA PRO A 141 17.76 -3.56 -5.72
C PRO A 141 17.88 -2.06 -5.94
N GLU A 142 18.05 -1.61 -7.19
CA GLU A 142 18.19 -0.20 -7.53
C GLU A 142 16.90 0.62 -7.40
N LYS A 143 15.73 -0.05 -7.44
CA LYS A 143 14.42 0.61 -7.37
C LYS A 143 13.86 0.68 -5.95
N ILE A 144 14.46 -0.06 -5.00
CA ILE A 144 13.91 -0.28 -3.67
C ILE A 144 14.14 0.90 -2.74
N VAL A 145 13.07 1.36 -2.10
CA VAL A 145 13.09 2.28 -0.96
C VAL A 145 12.37 1.63 0.21
N VAL A 146 13.04 1.49 1.36
CA VAL A 146 12.45 0.87 2.56
C VAL A 146 12.26 1.91 3.65
N LEU A 147 11.01 2.21 3.99
CA LEU A 147 10.64 3.18 5.02
C LEU A 147 10.22 2.43 6.30
N ARG A 148 11.02 2.54 7.36
CA ARG A 148 10.85 1.78 8.61
C ARG A 148 10.35 2.62 9.79
N SER A 149 10.31 3.95 9.65
CA SER A 149 9.87 4.88 10.68
C SER A 149 9.02 6.01 10.08
N GLN A 150 8.30 6.75 10.94
CA GLN A 150 7.59 7.94 10.51
C GLN A 150 8.56 9.04 10.04
N SER A 151 9.70 9.19 10.69
CA SER A 151 10.75 10.12 10.25
C SER A 151 11.17 9.78 8.82
N ALA A 152 11.55 8.53 8.54
CA ALA A 152 11.93 8.10 7.19
C ALA A 152 10.85 8.38 6.13
N ILE A 153 9.56 8.28 6.50
CA ILE A 153 8.45 8.65 5.60
C ILE A 153 8.42 10.15 5.34
N ASN A 154 8.61 10.96 6.39
CA ASN A 154 8.63 12.41 6.27
C ASN A 154 9.83 12.89 5.44
N ASP A 155 11.03 12.41 5.76
CA ASP A 155 12.27 12.73 5.03
C ASP A 155 12.16 12.33 3.55
N PHE A 156 11.54 11.18 3.27
CA PHE A 156 11.27 10.74 1.91
C PHE A 156 10.29 11.66 1.18
N LEU A 157 9.22 12.10 1.86
CA LEU A 157 8.29 13.06 1.28
C LEU A 157 8.94 14.43 1.04
N GLU A 158 9.81 14.86 1.93
CA GLU A 158 10.55 16.12 1.81
C GLU A 158 11.56 16.08 0.66
N SER A 159 12.15 14.94 0.36
CA SER A 159 13.08 14.79 -0.77
C SER A 159 12.49 15.09 -2.16
N PHE A 160 11.16 15.19 -2.25
CA PHE A 160 10.43 15.64 -3.45
C PHE A 160 10.02 17.12 -3.35
N SER A 161 10.43 17.85 -2.31
CA SER A 161 10.25 19.31 -2.26
C SER A 161 11.36 19.91 -3.11
N ALA A 162 10.99 20.46 -4.26
CA ALA A 162 11.85 21.31 -5.05
C ALA A 162 11.86 22.71 -4.43
#